data_5c2d2ccd15e7266f90b2a17127298b31
#
_entry.id   5c2d2ccd15e7266f90b2a17127298b31
#
_cell.length_a   1.000
_cell.length_b   1.000
_cell.length_c   1.000
_cell.angle_alpha   90.00
_cell.angle_beta   90.00
_cell.angle_gamma   90.00
#
_symmetry.space_group_name_H-M   'P 1'
#
loop_
_entity.id
_entity.type
_entity.pdbx_description
1 polymer ?
#
loop_
_entity_poly.entity_id
_entity_poly.type
_entity_poly.pdbx_seq_one_letter_code
_entity_poly.pdbx_strand_id
1 'polypeptide(L)'
;MHQTQQPPVGVPWRQATFPASFSRFWRGYVVFRGRAARAEFWWWALWWAIISAAINIVYGIGLFTTPPPMPSPEEARVLDQAMQSFNPFPVWWFLLTSMPAFAQIALGVFVIVGLAALLPWIAIAMRRLHDTNRSGWWVLLCFVPAGYIVLAVFLALPSEPPAEPQTSVPPVGDRPAHPVVTPQ
;
A
#
# COMPACT_ATOMS: atom_id res chain seq x y z
N MET A 1 20.64 -13.48 -23.33
CA MET A 1 19.46 -12.89 -22.64
C MET A 1 19.62 -13.18 -21.16
N HIS A 2 20.10 -12.23 -20.35
CA HIS A 2 20.15 -12.38 -18.89
C HIS A 2 18.71 -12.38 -18.38
N GLN A 3 18.20 -13.54 -18.02
CA GLN A 3 17.01 -13.61 -17.17
C GLN A 3 17.40 -12.96 -15.84
N THR A 4 16.95 -11.75 -15.62
CA THR A 4 17.05 -11.11 -14.31
C THR A 4 16.22 -11.93 -13.34
N GLN A 5 16.88 -12.86 -12.65
CA GLN A 5 16.22 -13.71 -11.65
C GLN A 5 15.55 -12.81 -10.62
N GLN A 6 14.26 -13.02 -10.45
CA GLN A 6 13.47 -12.28 -9.48
C GLN A 6 14.01 -12.56 -8.06
N PRO A 7 14.51 -11.57 -7.33
CA PRO A 7 15.03 -11.80 -5.99
C PRO A 7 13.89 -12.22 -5.02
N PRO A 8 14.20 -12.90 -3.92
CA PRO A 8 13.20 -13.30 -2.93
C PRO A 8 12.45 -12.09 -2.36
N VAL A 9 11.23 -12.31 -1.89
CA VAL A 9 10.43 -11.26 -1.26
C VAL A 9 11.13 -10.77 0.01
N GLY A 10 11.21 -9.44 0.19
CA GLY A 10 11.96 -8.83 1.30
C GLY A 10 13.33 -8.28 0.89
N VAL A 11 13.86 -8.68 -0.28
CA VAL A 11 15.01 -8.05 -0.92
C VAL A 11 14.51 -7.03 -1.95
N PRO A 12 14.95 -5.76 -1.92
CA PRO A 12 14.43 -4.72 -2.81
C PRO A 12 14.80 -4.99 -4.27
N TRP A 13 13.80 -4.99 -5.15
CA TRP A 13 13.98 -5.20 -6.59
C TRP A 13 13.74 -3.91 -7.36
N ARG A 14 14.82 -3.15 -7.62
CA ARG A 14 14.76 -1.84 -8.28
C ARG A 14 14.29 -1.92 -9.75
N GLN A 15 14.50 -3.05 -10.40
CA GLN A 15 14.10 -3.31 -11.80
C GLN A 15 12.78 -4.08 -11.91
N ALA A 16 11.93 -4.02 -10.88
CA ALA A 16 10.63 -4.66 -10.91
C ALA A 16 9.81 -4.16 -12.10
N THR A 17 9.22 -5.09 -12.84
CA THR A 17 8.33 -4.79 -13.95
C THR A 17 6.88 -4.77 -13.50
N PHE A 18 6.01 -4.10 -14.25
CA PHE A 18 4.58 -3.98 -13.95
C PHE A 18 3.90 -5.35 -13.74
N PRO A 19 4.04 -6.37 -14.62
CA PRO A 19 3.40 -7.67 -14.39
C PRO A 19 3.99 -8.43 -13.21
N ALA A 20 5.32 -8.36 -13.02
CA ALA A 20 5.98 -9.08 -11.94
C ALA A 20 5.65 -8.51 -10.55
N SER A 21 5.37 -7.22 -10.44
CA SER A 21 4.98 -6.59 -9.18
C SER A 21 3.65 -7.13 -8.65
N PHE A 22 2.70 -7.49 -9.54
CA PHE A 22 1.44 -8.10 -9.15
C PHE A 22 1.64 -9.45 -8.45
N SER A 23 2.38 -10.36 -9.08
CA SER A 23 2.65 -11.67 -8.48
C SER A 23 3.47 -11.56 -7.19
N ARG A 24 4.42 -10.61 -7.15
CA ARG A 24 5.27 -10.36 -5.99
C ARG A 24 4.50 -9.77 -4.80
N PHE A 25 3.49 -8.94 -5.06
CA PHE A 25 2.60 -8.42 -4.05
C PHE A 25 1.87 -9.55 -3.31
N TRP A 26 1.26 -10.47 -4.06
CA TRP A 26 0.54 -11.60 -3.48
C TRP A 26 1.47 -12.63 -2.81
N ARG A 27 2.65 -12.88 -3.35
CA ARG A 27 3.68 -13.72 -2.69
C ARG A 27 4.18 -13.12 -1.38
N GLY A 28 4.15 -11.80 -1.26
CA GLY A 28 4.54 -11.06 -0.07
C GLY A 28 3.42 -10.84 0.95
N TYR A 29 2.33 -11.62 0.91
CA TYR A 29 1.10 -11.40 1.65
C TYR A 29 1.29 -11.09 3.15
N VAL A 30 2.15 -11.84 3.83
CA VAL A 30 2.47 -11.70 5.25
C VAL A 30 3.96 -11.43 5.52
N VAL A 31 4.71 -11.00 4.52
CA VAL A 31 6.13 -10.71 4.67
C VAL A 31 6.31 -9.25 5.06
N PHE A 32 6.33 -8.98 6.37
CA PHE A 32 6.48 -7.63 6.92
C PHE A 32 7.95 -7.22 7.10
N ARG A 33 8.87 -8.18 7.13
CA ARG A 33 10.31 -7.95 7.28
C ARG A 33 11.00 -7.74 5.93
N GLY A 34 12.18 -7.08 5.96
CA GLY A 34 12.95 -6.78 4.76
C GLY A 34 12.65 -5.40 4.21
N ARG A 35 13.02 -5.18 2.95
CA ARG A 35 12.89 -3.90 2.24
C ARG A 35 12.15 -4.08 0.92
N ALA A 36 11.52 -3.03 0.42
CA ALA A 36 10.85 -3.02 -0.88
C ALA A 36 11.28 -1.79 -1.69
N ALA A 37 11.67 -1.99 -2.95
CA ALA A 37 12.06 -0.91 -3.83
C ALA A 37 10.84 -0.04 -4.23
N ARG A 38 11.12 1.23 -4.62
CA ARG A 38 10.08 2.14 -5.14
C ARG A 38 9.29 1.53 -6.30
N ALA A 39 9.97 0.88 -7.24
CA ALA A 39 9.32 0.25 -8.39
C ALA A 39 8.28 -0.80 -7.97
N GLU A 40 8.59 -1.66 -6.98
CA GLU A 40 7.64 -2.67 -6.48
C GLU A 40 6.36 -2.04 -5.92
N PHE A 41 6.52 -0.98 -5.12
CA PHE A 41 5.40 -0.28 -4.50
C PHE A 41 4.55 0.48 -5.53
N TRP A 42 5.19 1.29 -6.41
CA TRP A 42 4.46 2.14 -7.34
C TRP A 42 3.79 1.35 -8.48
N TRP A 43 4.39 0.25 -8.93
CA TRP A 43 3.73 -0.65 -9.89
C TRP A 43 2.50 -1.31 -9.29
N TRP A 44 2.57 -1.70 -8.00
CA TRP A 44 1.38 -2.19 -7.31
C TRP A 44 0.32 -1.09 -7.14
N ALA A 45 0.70 0.11 -6.74
CA ALA A 45 -0.22 1.24 -6.64
C ALA A 45 -0.92 1.54 -7.97
N LEU A 46 -0.21 1.41 -9.10
CA LEU A 46 -0.80 1.53 -10.43
C LEU A 46 -1.80 0.39 -10.72
N TRP A 47 -1.48 -0.86 -10.38
CA TRP A 47 -2.41 -1.98 -10.47
C TRP A 47 -3.70 -1.69 -9.70
N TRP A 48 -3.56 -1.24 -8.45
CA TRP A 48 -4.69 -0.88 -7.61
C TRP A 48 -5.53 0.25 -8.21
N ALA A 49 -4.88 1.28 -8.76
CA ALA A 49 -5.55 2.38 -9.44
C ALA A 49 -6.37 1.89 -10.66
N ILE A 50 -5.80 0.99 -11.48
CA ILE A 50 -6.49 0.42 -12.65
C ILE A 50 -7.70 -0.43 -12.21
N ILE A 51 -7.53 -1.30 -11.22
CA ILE A 51 -8.61 -2.15 -10.68
C ILE A 51 -9.73 -1.27 -10.11
N SER A 52 -9.36 -0.27 -9.29
CA SER A 52 -10.32 0.67 -8.69
C SER A 52 -11.05 1.48 -9.77
N ALA A 53 -10.33 1.99 -10.77
CA ALA A 53 -10.93 2.74 -11.87
C ALA A 53 -11.93 1.89 -12.66
N ALA A 54 -11.60 0.65 -13.01
CA ALA A 54 -12.49 -0.26 -13.71
C ALA A 54 -13.79 -0.52 -12.92
N ILE A 55 -13.68 -0.79 -11.63
CA ILE A 55 -14.85 -1.01 -10.76
C ILE A 55 -15.67 0.27 -10.61
N ASN A 56 -15.02 1.44 -10.42
CA ASN A 56 -15.73 2.71 -10.31
C ASN A 56 -16.41 3.13 -11.61
N ILE A 57 -15.86 2.79 -12.77
CA ILE A 57 -16.53 3.01 -14.08
C ILE A 57 -17.80 2.18 -14.16
N VAL A 58 -17.75 0.88 -13.83
CA VAL A 58 -18.95 0.01 -13.81
C VAL A 58 -19.99 0.56 -12.85
N TYR A 59 -19.57 0.96 -11.65
CA TYR A 59 -20.42 1.58 -10.65
C TYR A 59 -21.06 2.88 -11.16
N GLY A 60 -20.25 3.77 -11.77
CA GLY A 60 -20.71 5.04 -12.33
C GLY A 60 -21.71 4.85 -13.47
N ILE A 61 -21.47 3.90 -14.40
CA ILE A 61 -22.43 3.54 -15.45
C ILE A 61 -23.76 3.15 -14.82
N GLY A 62 -23.74 2.38 -13.71
CA GLY A 62 -24.92 1.99 -12.98
C GLY A 62 -25.75 3.17 -12.49
N LEU A 63 -25.10 4.13 -11.87
CA LEU A 63 -25.77 5.32 -11.36
C LEU A 63 -26.36 6.20 -12.48
N PHE A 64 -25.69 6.29 -13.63
CA PHE A 64 -26.17 7.10 -14.75
C PHE A 64 -27.29 6.44 -15.51
N THR A 65 -27.25 5.11 -15.67
CA THR A 65 -28.28 4.37 -16.46
C THR A 65 -29.52 4.04 -15.64
N THR A 66 -29.37 3.92 -14.32
CA THR A 66 -30.46 3.58 -13.41
C THR A 66 -30.33 4.45 -12.17
N PRO A 67 -30.77 5.72 -12.26
CA PRO A 67 -30.74 6.61 -11.09
C PRO A 67 -31.56 6.02 -9.94
N PRO A 68 -31.14 6.20 -8.69
CA PRO A 68 -31.88 5.70 -7.55
C PRO A 68 -33.32 6.23 -7.58
N PRO A 69 -34.30 5.40 -7.20
CA PRO A 69 -35.69 5.83 -7.11
C PRO A 69 -35.83 7.00 -6.12
N MET A 70 -36.83 7.84 -6.33
CA MET A 70 -37.14 8.84 -5.30
C MET A 70 -37.58 8.13 -4.03
N PRO A 71 -37.08 8.57 -2.87
CA PRO A 71 -37.47 7.99 -1.61
C PRO A 71 -38.99 8.13 -1.39
N SER A 72 -39.61 7.10 -0.85
CA SER A 72 -40.99 7.17 -0.38
C SER A 72 -41.15 8.24 0.73
N PRO A 73 -42.35 8.74 1.00
CA PRO A 73 -42.53 9.73 2.06
C PRO A 73 -42.01 9.32 3.44
N GLU A 74 -42.05 8.03 3.74
CA GLU A 74 -41.53 7.47 5.00
C GLU A 74 -40.00 7.45 4.99
N GLU A 75 -39.38 6.97 3.91
CA GLU A 75 -37.92 6.98 3.75
C GLU A 75 -37.38 8.41 3.77
N ALA A 76 -38.07 9.35 3.13
CA ALA A 76 -37.68 10.77 3.14
C ALA A 76 -37.66 11.33 4.57
N ARG A 77 -38.64 10.99 5.43
CA ARG A 77 -38.65 11.40 6.84
C ARG A 77 -37.46 10.78 7.61
N VAL A 78 -37.18 9.51 7.40
CA VAL A 78 -36.04 8.82 8.05
C VAL A 78 -34.72 9.48 7.62
N LEU A 79 -34.57 9.80 6.34
CA LEU A 79 -33.39 10.47 5.81
C LEU A 79 -33.22 11.89 6.38
N ASP A 80 -34.31 12.66 6.46
CA ASP A 80 -34.30 14.01 7.05
C ASP A 80 -33.90 13.95 8.54
N GLN A 81 -34.50 13.05 9.30
CA GLN A 81 -34.12 12.82 10.70
C GLN A 81 -32.65 12.38 10.85
N ALA A 82 -32.16 11.51 9.94
CA ALA A 82 -30.78 11.08 9.94
C ALA A 82 -29.80 12.25 9.70
N MET A 83 -30.14 13.15 8.79
CA MET A 83 -29.35 14.35 8.52
C MET A 83 -29.34 15.30 9.72
N GLN A 84 -30.49 15.51 10.38
CA GLN A 84 -30.59 16.37 11.58
C GLN A 84 -29.84 15.80 12.78
N SER A 85 -29.79 14.48 12.92
CA SER A 85 -29.08 13.78 14.01
C SER A 85 -27.61 13.46 13.70
N PHE A 86 -27.08 13.89 12.54
CA PHE A 86 -25.75 13.52 12.06
C PHE A 86 -25.49 12.00 12.03
N ASN A 87 -26.55 11.20 11.86
CA ASN A 87 -26.45 9.74 11.71
C ASN A 87 -26.39 9.35 10.24
N PRO A 88 -25.21 8.99 9.69
CA PRO A 88 -25.08 8.68 8.27
C PRO A 88 -25.65 7.30 7.88
N PHE A 89 -25.92 6.42 8.84
CA PHE A 89 -26.28 5.02 8.55
C PHE A 89 -27.55 4.87 7.68
N PRO A 90 -28.70 5.53 7.94
CA PRO A 90 -29.88 5.42 7.10
C PRO A 90 -29.64 5.92 5.67
N VAL A 91 -28.82 6.98 5.50
CA VAL A 91 -28.46 7.53 4.19
C VAL A 91 -27.65 6.52 3.40
N TRP A 92 -26.60 5.94 4.01
CA TRP A 92 -25.80 4.90 3.37
C TRP A 92 -26.61 3.66 3.04
N TRP A 93 -27.51 3.24 3.93
CA TRP A 93 -28.39 2.10 3.70
C TRP A 93 -29.33 2.33 2.51
N PHE A 94 -29.98 3.48 2.46
CA PHE A 94 -30.84 3.86 1.34
C PHE A 94 -30.06 3.87 0.02
N LEU A 95 -28.91 4.53 -0.03
CA LEU A 95 -28.06 4.59 -1.23
C LEU A 95 -27.65 3.20 -1.69
N LEU A 96 -27.24 2.33 -0.76
CA LEU A 96 -26.82 0.96 -1.07
C LEU A 96 -27.98 0.12 -1.64
N THR A 97 -29.14 0.19 -1.03
CA THR A 97 -30.32 -0.63 -1.42
C THR A 97 -31.01 -0.10 -2.67
N SER A 98 -30.91 1.22 -2.95
CA SER A 98 -31.50 1.86 -4.14
C SER A 98 -30.69 1.65 -5.41
N MET A 99 -29.46 1.14 -5.29
CA MET A 99 -28.60 0.90 -6.45
C MET A 99 -29.06 -0.32 -7.27
N PRO A 100 -28.85 -0.32 -8.60
CA PRO A 100 -29.09 -1.49 -9.43
C PRO A 100 -28.18 -2.66 -9.00
N ALA A 101 -28.65 -3.88 -9.14
CA ALA A 101 -27.98 -5.09 -8.63
C ALA A 101 -26.49 -5.20 -9.09
N PHE A 102 -26.21 -4.84 -10.34
CA PHE A 102 -24.82 -4.89 -10.84
C PHE A 102 -23.89 -3.89 -10.14
N ALA A 103 -24.40 -2.70 -9.74
CA ALA A 103 -23.61 -1.74 -8.98
C ALA A 103 -23.36 -2.22 -7.54
N GLN A 104 -24.36 -2.88 -6.92
CA GLN A 104 -24.20 -3.53 -5.62
C GLN A 104 -23.17 -4.67 -5.68
N ILE A 105 -23.20 -5.48 -6.75
CA ILE A 105 -22.23 -6.55 -6.98
C ILE A 105 -20.83 -5.95 -7.17
N ALA A 106 -20.67 -4.90 -8.00
CA ALA A 106 -19.39 -4.23 -8.22
C ALA A 106 -18.80 -3.68 -6.91
N LEU A 107 -19.63 -3.05 -6.08
CA LEU A 107 -19.22 -2.57 -4.76
C LEU A 107 -18.82 -3.74 -3.84
N GLY A 108 -19.60 -4.82 -3.82
CA GLY A 108 -19.28 -6.02 -3.04
C GLY A 108 -17.94 -6.64 -3.46
N VAL A 109 -17.69 -6.77 -4.76
CA VAL A 109 -16.39 -7.23 -5.30
C VAL A 109 -15.27 -6.28 -4.88
N PHE A 110 -15.47 -4.97 -4.97
CA PHE A 110 -14.47 -3.99 -4.54
C PHE A 110 -14.10 -4.13 -3.07
N VAL A 111 -15.10 -4.31 -2.20
CA VAL A 111 -14.87 -4.52 -0.76
C VAL A 111 -14.11 -5.82 -0.50
N ILE A 112 -14.51 -6.93 -1.13
CA ILE A 112 -13.83 -8.23 -0.96
C ILE A 112 -12.37 -8.15 -1.43
N VAL A 113 -12.13 -7.59 -2.62
CA VAL A 113 -10.77 -7.43 -3.17
C VAL A 113 -9.95 -6.47 -2.29
N GLY A 114 -10.55 -5.39 -1.79
CA GLY A 114 -9.91 -4.44 -0.88
C GLY A 114 -9.49 -5.09 0.44
N LEU A 115 -10.37 -5.88 1.04
CA LEU A 115 -10.06 -6.62 2.27
C LEU A 115 -8.96 -7.66 2.03
N ALA A 116 -9.01 -8.38 0.92
CA ALA A 116 -7.97 -9.33 0.56
C ALA A 116 -6.61 -8.64 0.30
N ALA A 117 -6.61 -7.45 -0.29
CA ALA A 117 -5.40 -6.67 -0.57
C ALA A 117 -4.86 -5.91 0.66
N LEU A 118 -5.63 -5.77 1.74
CA LEU A 118 -5.28 -4.96 2.90
C LEU A 118 -3.97 -5.44 3.57
N LEU A 119 -3.88 -6.73 3.88
CA LEU A 119 -2.68 -7.30 4.54
C LEU A 119 -1.42 -7.18 3.69
N PRO A 120 -1.40 -7.59 2.40
CA PRO A 120 -0.21 -7.44 1.58
C PRO A 120 0.10 -5.96 1.28
N TRP A 121 -0.90 -5.06 1.30
CA TRP A 121 -0.67 -3.62 1.21
C TRP A 121 0.10 -3.10 2.44
N ILE A 122 -0.34 -3.47 3.65
CA ILE A 122 0.39 -3.14 4.89
C ILE A 122 1.81 -3.70 4.84
N ALA A 123 1.96 -4.96 4.40
CA ALA A 123 3.26 -5.62 4.30
C ALA A 123 4.23 -4.90 3.34
N ILE A 124 3.77 -4.48 2.15
CA ILE A 124 4.62 -3.76 1.20
C ILE A 124 4.92 -2.33 1.67
N ALA A 125 3.94 -1.65 2.31
CA ALA A 125 4.13 -0.31 2.88
C ALA A 125 5.17 -0.33 4.02
N MET A 126 5.09 -1.29 4.95
CA MET A 126 6.08 -1.47 6.02
C MET A 126 7.48 -1.73 5.45
N ARG A 127 7.62 -2.64 4.48
CA ARG A 127 8.90 -2.92 3.81
C ARG A 127 9.46 -1.69 3.11
N ARG A 128 8.58 -0.85 2.56
CA ARG A 128 9.00 0.39 1.92
C ARG A 128 9.45 1.45 2.94
N LEU A 129 8.79 1.53 4.11
CA LEU A 129 9.24 2.38 5.22
C LEU A 129 10.62 1.95 5.74
N HIS A 130 10.86 0.65 5.85
CA HIS A 130 12.18 0.11 6.23
C HIS A 130 13.25 0.45 5.19
N ASP A 131 12.91 0.53 3.90
CA ASP A 131 13.84 0.89 2.82
C ASP A 131 14.26 2.38 2.86
N THR A 132 13.45 3.23 3.51
CA THR A 132 13.76 4.64 3.80
C THR A 132 14.29 4.86 5.22
N ASN A 133 14.77 3.78 5.87
CA ASN A 133 15.30 3.79 7.23
C ASN A 133 14.30 4.30 8.29
N ARG A 134 13.01 4.07 8.05
CA ARG A 134 11.91 4.45 8.96
C ARG A 134 11.29 3.21 9.58
N SER A 135 10.74 3.39 10.79
CA SER A 135 9.98 2.34 11.46
C SER A 135 8.72 1.99 10.67
N GLY A 136 8.40 0.69 10.54
CA GLY A 136 7.17 0.22 9.90
C GLY A 136 5.89 0.70 10.59
N TRP A 137 5.96 1.12 11.85
CA TRP A 137 4.81 1.66 12.61
C TRP A 137 4.24 2.95 12.01
N TRP A 138 5.01 3.69 11.20
CA TRP A 138 4.50 4.84 10.47
C TRP A 138 3.35 4.51 9.50
N VAL A 139 3.14 3.23 9.18
CA VAL A 139 1.96 2.78 8.41
C VAL A 139 0.65 3.14 9.11
N LEU A 140 0.64 3.24 10.45
CA LEU A 140 -0.54 3.62 11.22
C LEU A 140 -1.03 5.05 10.94
N LEU A 141 -0.22 5.88 10.30
CA LEU A 141 -0.67 7.19 9.81
C LEU A 141 -1.85 7.11 8.84
N CYS A 142 -2.08 5.96 8.21
CA CYS A 142 -3.27 5.79 7.35
C CYS A 142 -4.60 5.93 8.11
N PHE A 143 -4.60 5.72 9.44
CA PHE A 143 -5.79 5.88 10.30
C PHE A 143 -5.95 7.30 10.87
N VAL A 144 -4.97 8.17 10.67
CA VAL A 144 -5.02 9.55 11.16
C VAL A 144 -5.51 10.46 10.03
N PRO A 145 -6.49 11.37 10.27
CA PRO A 145 -6.90 12.36 9.27
C PRO A 145 -5.67 13.12 8.73
N ALA A 146 -5.57 13.22 7.39
CA ALA A 146 -4.41 13.76 6.66
C ALA A 146 -3.07 13.03 6.86
N GLY A 147 -2.97 12.05 7.76
CA GLY A 147 -1.76 11.23 7.97
C GLY A 147 -1.36 10.42 6.73
N TYR A 148 -2.35 10.05 5.90
CA TYR A 148 -2.09 9.38 4.61
C TYR A 148 -1.22 10.22 3.67
N ILE A 149 -1.27 11.56 3.73
CA ILE A 149 -0.42 12.45 2.92
C ILE A 149 1.04 12.30 3.36
N VAL A 150 1.27 12.34 4.67
CA VAL A 150 2.62 12.16 5.24
C VAL A 150 3.14 10.76 4.92
N LEU A 151 2.29 9.74 5.04
CA LEU A 151 2.65 8.38 4.68
C LEU A 151 3.01 8.28 3.20
N ALA A 152 2.24 8.88 2.29
CA ALA A 152 2.51 8.89 0.85
C ALA A 152 3.87 9.56 0.54
N VAL A 153 4.20 10.66 1.22
CA VAL A 153 5.52 11.30 1.11
C VAL A 153 6.62 10.34 1.54
N PHE A 154 6.48 9.66 2.69
CA PHE A 154 7.48 8.70 3.17
C PHE A 154 7.67 7.53 2.20
N LEU A 155 6.59 7.03 1.61
CA LEU A 155 6.64 5.96 0.63
C LEU A 155 7.25 6.40 -0.72
N ALA A 156 7.24 7.71 -1.02
CA ALA A 156 7.83 8.29 -2.22
C ALA A 156 9.33 8.61 -2.08
N LEU A 157 9.85 8.73 -0.85
CA LEU A 157 11.26 9.09 -0.61
C LEU A 157 12.23 8.10 -1.30
N PRO A 158 13.43 8.54 -1.69
CA PRO A 158 14.45 7.65 -2.20
C PRO A 158 14.88 6.61 -1.16
N SER A 159 15.32 5.43 -1.63
CA SER A 159 15.87 4.37 -0.77
C SER A 159 17.19 4.83 -0.18
N GLU A 160 17.35 4.66 1.13
CA GLU A 160 18.62 4.90 1.79
C GLU A 160 19.48 3.62 1.75
N PRO A 161 20.78 3.72 1.45
CA PRO A 161 21.67 2.58 1.57
C PRO A 161 21.67 2.11 3.04
N PRO A 162 21.83 0.79 3.30
CA PRO A 162 22.06 0.31 4.66
C PRO A 162 23.23 1.09 5.26
N ALA A 163 23.10 1.56 6.51
CA ALA A 163 24.23 2.10 7.22
C ALA A 163 25.35 1.06 7.15
N GLU A 164 26.47 1.41 6.54
CA GLU A 164 27.64 0.53 6.55
C GLU A 164 27.97 0.26 8.02
N PRO A 165 28.20 -1.00 8.41
CA PRO A 165 28.77 -1.27 9.71
C PRO A 165 30.02 -0.42 9.78
N GLN A 166 30.11 0.50 10.74
CA GLN A 166 31.34 1.22 11.02
C GLN A 166 32.37 0.16 11.42
N THR A 167 32.99 -0.45 10.43
CA THR A 167 34.20 -1.20 10.67
C THR A 167 35.22 -0.18 11.07
N SER A 168 35.35 0.01 12.38
CA SER A 168 36.47 0.73 13.02
C SER A 168 37.76 -0.10 12.84
N VAL A 169 37.98 -0.59 11.62
CA VAL A 169 39.29 -1.09 11.22
C VAL A 169 40.08 0.15 10.82
N PRO A 170 41.03 0.63 11.63
CA PRO A 170 41.90 1.71 11.21
C PRO A 170 42.57 1.30 9.90
N PRO A 171 42.82 2.25 8.98
CA PRO A 171 43.49 1.98 7.73
C PRO A 171 44.80 1.24 8.02
N VAL A 172 45.03 0.17 7.26
CA VAL A 172 46.17 -0.76 7.44
C VAL A 172 47.57 -0.06 7.45
N GLY A 173 47.63 1.26 7.17
CA GLY A 173 48.85 2.06 7.18
C GLY A 173 49.35 2.48 8.57
N ASP A 174 48.53 2.43 9.63
CA ASP A 174 48.93 2.94 10.96
C ASP A 174 49.27 1.84 11.97
N ARG A 175 49.56 0.64 11.53
CA ARG A 175 50.12 -0.37 12.45
C ARG A 175 51.56 -0.03 12.73
N PRO A 176 51.93 0.30 14.00
CA PRO A 176 53.35 0.50 14.36
C PRO A 176 54.13 -0.78 13.99
N ALA A 177 55.19 -0.63 13.23
CA ALA A 177 56.05 -1.74 12.83
C ALA A 177 56.49 -2.48 14.11
N HIS A 178 56.15 -3.77 14.21
CA HIS A 178 56.67 -4.59 15.28
C HIS A 178 58.20 -4.58 15.21
N PRO A 179 58.90 -4.34 16.34
CA PRO A 179 60.36 -4.41 16.35
C PRO A 179 60.78 -5.83 15.97
N VAL A 180 61.59 -5.93 14.92
CA VAL A 180 62.22 -7.21 14.54
C VAL A 180 63.19 -7.59 15.64
N VAL A 181 62.82 -8.62 16.41
CA VAL A 181 63.75 -9.23 17.41
C VAL A 181 64.72 -10.07 16.62
N THR A 182 65.95 -9.60 16.45
CA THR A 182 67.06 -10.38 15.96
C THR A 182 67.51 -11.34 17.07
N PRO A 183 67.56 -12.67 16.83
CA PRO A 183 68.14 -13.60 17.79
C PRO A 183 69.66 -13.44 17.82
N GLN A 184 70.28 -13.34 19.00
CA GLN A 184 71.70 -13.48 19.22
C GLN A 184 72.11 -14.95 19.25
#